data_9c11b1cdc2fb92392d7250c878421aa4
#
_entry.id   9c11b1cdc2fb92392d7250c878421aa4
#
_cell.length_a   1.000
_cell.length_b   1.000
_cell.length_c   1.000
_cell.angle_alpha   90.00
_cell.angle_beta   90.00
_cell.angle_gamma   90.00
#
_symmetry.space_group_name_H-M   'P 1'
#
loop_
_entity.id
_entity.type
_entity.pdbx_description
1 polymer ?
#
loop_
_entity_poly.entity_id
_entity_poly.type
_entity_poly.pdbx_seq_one_letter_code
_entity_poly.pdbx_strand_id
1 'polypeptide(L)'
;KLALDQAGLPAELHTYVDYPTSFDSTKTQKALKGSGIEVPPLETYATRVWDYWERNLDPDLFKDRSLSAAVRGKVVLITGASSGIGKATALKVAGAGATVLLVARSLDKLEATKEEIVAGGGTAHIHQCDLSDIEDIERMAEEVLTYHGHVDILVNNAGRSIRRSIALSYDRYHDFERTIQLNYLGAVRLILALLPAMRGRKQGHIINISSIGTQTNPPRFSAYVASKAALDAFSRVIASELVDDKVHLTTINMPLVRTPMIAPTRMYDMFPAITPEEAAEMIAKAMINRPKKVATRLGNFGELLYAVAPKASDSLLNTAYKLFPDSQAAKGKKDEARDKPPSTEAVAFAHLMKGVHW
;
A
#
# COMPACT_ATOMS: atom_id res chain seq x y z
N LYS A 1 -9.21 27.01 7.99
CA LYS A 1 -9.08 26.32 6.68
C LYS A 1 -8.49 24.94 6.86
N LEU A 2 -7.25 24.85 7.38
CA LEU A 2 -6.55 23.58 7.59
C LEU A 2 -7.32 22.58 8.50
N ALA A 3 -7.98 23.07 9.54
CA ALA A 3 -8.71 22.22 10.49
C ALA A 3 -10.01 21.63 9.89
N LEU A 4 -10.67 22.34 9.00
CA LEU A 4 -11.89 21.87 8.32
C LEU A 4 -11.55 20.88 7.20
N ASP A 5 -10.45 21.13 6.45
CA ASP A 5 -9.92 20.18 5.47
C ASP A 5 -9.48 18.85 6.12
N GLN A 6 -8.91 18.92 7.34
CA GLN A 6 -8.57 17.72 8.13
C GLN A 6 -9.80 17.01 8.68
N ALA A 7 -10.90 17.73 8.92
CA ALA A 7 -12.18 17.16 9.32
C ALA A 7 -13.00 16.64 8.13
N GLY A 8 -12.47 16.72 6.90
CA GLY A 8 -13.16 16.28 5.69
C GLY A 8 -14.32 17.18 5.24
N LEU A 9 -14.35 18.40 5.75
CA LEU A 9 -15.41 19.36 5.41
C LEU A 9 -15.04 20.16 4.15
N PRO A 10 -15.96 20.31 3.16
CA PRO A 10 -15.70 21.05 1.93
C PRO A 10 -15.25 22.49 2.19
N ALA A 11 -14.28 22.97 1.39
CA ALA A 11 -13.72 24.31 1.52
C ALA A 11 -14.79 25.43 1.39
N GLU A 12 -15.87 25.15 0.67
CA GLU A 12 -17.01 26.04 0.47
C GLU A 12 -17.76 26.33 1.78
N LEU A 13 -17.71 25.41 2.75
CA LEU A 13 -18.32 25.60 4.08
C LEU A 13 -17.68 26.76 4.86
N HIS A 14 -16.44 27.17 4.55
CA HIS A 14 -15.82 28.34 5.16
C HIS A 14 -16.68 29.61 5.01
N THR A 15 -17.33 29.77 3.87
CA THR A 15 -18.20 30.94 3.60
C THR A 15 -19.41 30.94 4.52
N TYR A 16 -19.84 29.80 5.03
CA TYR A 16 -21.03 29.67 5.88
C TYR A 16 -20.69 29.59 7.37
N VAL A 17 -19.53 29.03 7.72
CA VAL A 17 -19.10 28.86 9.14
C VAL A 17 -18.59 30.20 9.71
N ASP A 18 -17.94 31.04 8.89
CA ASP A 18 -17.37 32.30 9.29
C ASP A 18 -18.19 33.46 8.70
N TYR A 19 -19.50 33.28 8.63
CA TYR A 19 -20.41 34.32 8.09
C TYR A 19 -20.54 35.46 9.09
N PRO A 20 -20.07 36.69 8.77
CA PRO A 20 -19.96 37.78 9.73
C PRO A 20 -21.30 38.43 10.04
N THR A 21 -22.39 37.93 9.46
CA THR A 21 -23.71 38.54 9.61
C THR A 21 -24.46 37.95 10.80
N SER A 22 -24.86 38.82 11.70
CA SER A 22 -25.77 38.54 12.79
C SER A 22 -27.19 38.88 12.37
N PHE A 23 -28.11 37.93 12.52
CA PHE A 23 -29.53 38.15 12.21
C PHE A 23 -30.30 38.55 13.45
N ASP A 24 -30.91 39.73 13.42
CA ASP A 24 -31.81 40.18 14.48
C ASP A 24 -33.21 39.56 14.29
N SER A 25 -33.62 38.70 15.18
CA SER A 25 -34.92 38.04 15.17
C SER A 25 -35.98 38.75 16.02
N THR A 26 -35.68 39.90 16.63
CA THR A 26 -36.55 40.60 17.59
C THR A 26 -37.95 40.90 17.02
N LYS A 27 -38.02 41.36 15.77
CA LYS A 27 -39.31 41.64 15.11
C LYS A 27 -40.11 40.38 14.85
N THR A 28 -39.45 39.31 14.43
CA THR A 28 -40.08 37.99 14.18
C THR A 28 -40.61 37.39 15.49
N GLN A 29 -39.81 37.42 16.54
CA GLN A 29 -40.24 36.93 17.86
C GLN A 29 -41.45 37.74 18.40
N LYS A 30 -41.46 39.06 18.20
CA LYS A 30 -42.58 39.89 18.60
C LYS A 30 -43.86 39.59 17.79
N ALA A 31 -43.73 39.32 16.48
CA ALA A 31 -44.87 39.00 15.62
C ALA A 31 -45.43 37.59 15.92
N LEU A 32 -44.61 36.67 16.35
CA LEU A 32 -45.01 35.27 16.68
C LEU A 32 -45.53 35.12 18.12
N LYS A 33 -45.39 36.17 18.95
CA LYS A 33 -45.81 36.10 20.35
C LYS A 33 -47.32 35.85 20.45
N GLY A 34 -47.70 34.75 21.09
CA GLY A 34 -49.08 34.31 21.25
C GLY A 34 -49.67 33.49 20.09
N SER A 35 -48.90 33.24 19.03
CA SER A 35 -49.32 32.39 17.89
C SER A 35 -49.18 30.89 18.15
N GLY A 36 -48.48 30.49 19.19
CA GLY A 36 -48.09 29.11 19.43
C GLY A 36 -46.97 28.58 18.50
N ILE A 37 -46.42 29.43 17.66
CA ILE A 37 -45.32 29.08 16.77
C ILE A 37 -43.99 29.42 17.45
N GLU A 38 -43.18 28.43 17.72
CA GLU A 38 -41.85 28.58 18.27
C GLU A 38 -40.82 27.91 17.37
N VAL A 39 -39.64 28.53 17.23
CA VAL A 39 -38.50 27.87 16.56
C VAL A 39 -37.95 26.83 17.53
N PRO A 40 -37.96 25.55 17.16
CA PRO A 40 -37.42 24.52 18.04
C PRO A 40 -35.92 24.76 18.31
N PRO A 41 -35.43 24.45 19.52
CA PRO A 41 -34.01 24.50 19.80
C PRO A 41 -33.21 23.68 18.79
N LEU A 42 -32.03 24.18 18.34
CA LEU A 42 -31.20 23.53 17.32
C LEU A 42 -30.88 22.05 17.65
N GLU A 43 -30.65 21.76 18.90
CA GLU A 43 -30.33 20.43 19.43
C GLU A 43 -31.43 19.41 19.16
N THR A 44 -32.66 19.85 18.98
CA THR A 44 -33.82 18.96 18.75
C THR A 44 -33.92 18.45 17.30
N TYR A 45 -33.33 19.19 16.36
CA TYR A 45 -33.45 18.84 14.94
C TYR A 45 -32.11 18.79 14.19
N ALA A 46 -31.01 19.26 14.75
CA ALA A 46 -29.69 19.29 14.10
C ALA A 46 -29.29 17.88 13.60
N THR A 47 -29.45 16.85 14.43
CA THR A 47 -29.14 15.45 14.04
C THR A 47 -29.98 14.98 12.85
N ARG A 48 -31.26 15.38 12.77
CA ARG A 48 -32.14 15.00 11.63
C ARG A 48 -31.70 15.71 10.34
N VAL A 49 -31.29 16.97 10.43
CA VAL A 49 -30.77 17.73 9.29
C VAL A 49 -29.47 17.12 8.80
N TRP A 50 -28.59 16.75 9.73
CA TRP A 50 -27.34 16.08 9.43
C TRP A 50 -27.56 14.71 8.77
N ASP A 51 -28.39 13.85 9.36
CA ASP A 51 -28.77 12.56 8.79
C ASP A 51 -29.38 12.69 7.39
N TYR A 52 -30.20 13.71 7.16
CA TYR A 52 -30.77 13.97 5.83
C TYR A 52 -29.68 14.37 4.84
N TRP A 53 -28.74 15.22 5.24
CA TRP A 53 -27.62 15.65 4.42
C TRP A 53 -26.72 14.46 4.06
N GLU A 54 -26.31 13.66 5.04
CA GLU A 54 -25.49 12.47 4.80
C GLU A 54 -26.15 11.48 3.83
N ARG A 55 -27.47 11.30 3.94
CA ARG A 55 -28.18 10.32 3.11
C ARG A 55 -28.57 10.81 1.73
N ASN A 56 -28.71 12.11 1.52
CA ASN A 56 -29.32 12.64 0.32
C ASN A 56 -28.50 13.72 -0.40
N LEU A 57 -27.67 14.45 0.30
CA LEU A 57 -26.98 15.63 -0.21
C LEU A 57 -25.45 15.54 -0.16
N ASP A 58 -24.89 14.53 0.53
CA ASP A 58 -23.44 14.33 0.56
C ASP A 58 -22.92 14.07 -0.87
N PRO A 59 -22.05 14.93 -1.41
CA PRO A 59 -21.47 14.74 -2.75
C PRO A 59 -20.76 13.40 -2.92
N ASP A 60 -20.27 12.80 -1.82
CA ASP A 60 -19.59 11.51 -1.83
C ASP A 60 -20.53 10.30 -2.04
N LEU A 61 -21.87 10.48 -1.84
CA LEU A 61 -22.86 9.44 -2.14
C LEU A 61 -22.93 9.13 -3.63
N PHE A 62 -22.71 10.13 -4.48
CA PHE A 62 -22.82 10.02 -5.94
C PHE A 62 -21.47 9.77 -6.61
N LYS A 63 -20.40 9.68 -5.82
CA LYS A 63 -19.05 9.41 -6.33
C LYS A 63 -18.92 7.94 -6.71
N ASP A 64 -18.65 7.66 -7.97
CA ASP A 64 -18.33 6.31 -8.41
C ASP A 64 -17.02 5.85 -7.75
N ARG A 65 -17.16 4.93 -6.78
CA ARG A 65 -16.05 4.30 -6.04
C ARG A 65 -15.62 2.98 -6.66
N SER A 66 -15.86 2.78 -7.94
CA SER A 66 -15.35 1.62 -8.65
C SER A 66 -13.86 1.77 -9.00
N LEU A 67 -13.18 0.63 -9.19
CA LEU A 67 -11.81 0.65 -9.69
C LEU A 67 -11.76 1.29 -11.09
N SER A 68 -12.76 1.04 -11.93
CA SER A 68 -12.83 1.62 -13.26
C SER A 68 -12.88 3.15 -13.22
N ALA A 69 -13.67 3.74 -12.33
CA ALA A 69 -13.68 5.21 -12.15
C ALA A 69 -12.32 5.74 -11.68
N ALA A 70 -11.59 4.95 -10.87
CA ALA A 70 -10.29 5.34 -10.37
C ALA A 70 -9.17 5.27 -11.41
N VAL A 71 -9.24 4.33 -12.38
CA VAL A 71 -8.08 4.02 -13.25
C VAL A 71 -8.36 4.09 -14.75
N ARG A 72 -9.62 4.17 -15.21
CA ARG A 72 -9.95 4.21 -16.65
C ARG A 72 -9.26 5.39 -17.34
N GLY A 73 -8.57 5.09 -18.44
CA GLY A 73 -7.82 6.06 -19.23
C GLY A 73 -6.55 6.58 -18.55
N LYS A 74 -6.16 6.02 -17.40
CA LYS A 74 -4.91 6.37 -16.71
C LYS A 74 -3.77 5.46 -17.11
N VAL A 75 -2.57 6.00 -17.05
CA VAL A 75 -1.31 5.28 -17.23
C VAL A 75 -0.83 4.78 -15.86
N VAL A 76 -0.77 3.46 -15.71
CA VAL A 76 -0.41 2.79 -14.45
C VAL A 76 0.86 1.98 -14.64
N LEU A 77 1.96 2.38 -14.02
CA LEU A 77 3.23 1.67 -14.04
C LEU A 77 3.32 0.71 -12.85
N ILE A 78 3.58 -0.57 -13.12
CA ILE A 78 3.68 -1.62 -12.09
C ILE A 78 5.03 -2.31 -12.19
N THR A 79 5.83 -2.20 -11.12
CA THR A 79 7.10 -2.91 -11.04
C THR A 79 6.93 -4.33 -10.51
N GLY A 80 7.77 -5.27 -10.98
CA GLY A 80 7.63 -6.69 -10.65
C GLY A 80 6.36 -7.31 -11.26
N ALA A 81 5.93 -6.82 -12.43
CA ALA A 81 4.67 -7.21 -13.08
C ALA A 81 4.71 -8.59 -13.75
N SER A 82 5.83 -9.29 -13.72
CA SER A 82 6.02 -10.59 -14.39
C SER A 82 5.48 -11.79 -13.60
N SER A 83 5.07 -11.62 -12.34
CA SER A 83 4.54 -12.71 -11.50
C SER A 83 3.86 -12.19 -10.23
N GLY A 84 3.17 -13.10 -9.52
CA GLY A 84 2.62 -12.86 -8.19
C GLY A 84 1.75 -11.60 -8.09
N ILE A 85 1.97 -10.78 -7.08
CA ILE A 85 1.16 -9.58 -6.79
C ILE A 85 1.15 -8.61 -7.98
N GLY A 86 2.33 -8.33 -8.57
CA GLY A 86 2.45 -7.39 -9.68
C GLY A 86 1.66 -7.84 -10.91
N LYS A 87 1.74 -9.12 -11.29
CA LYS A 87 0.96 -9.68 -12.40
C LYS A 87 -0.55 -9.62 -12.11
N ALA A 88 -0.98 -10.07 -10.93
CA ALA A 88 -2.40 -10.05 -10.54
C ALA A 88 -2.96 -8.61 -10.53
N THR A 89 -2.17 -7.64 -10.03
CA THR A 89 -2.53 -6.22 -10.07
C THR A 89 -2.65 -5.71 -11.51
N ALA A 90 -1.70 -6.07 -12.38
CA ALA A 90 -1.70 -5.63 -13.78
C ALA A 90 -2.96 -6.11 -14.53
N LEU A 91 -3.30 -7.38 -14.39
CA LEU A 91 -4.52 -7.97 -14.98
C LEU A 91 -5.78 -7.26 -14.48
N LYS A 92 -5.89 -7.05 -13.17
CA LYS A 92 -7.05 -6.41 -12.54
C LYS A 92 -7.23 -4.96 -13.00
N VAL A 93 -6.15 -4.20 -13.05
CA VAL A 93 -6.17 -2.76 -13.38
C VAL A 93 -6.39 -2.55 -14.88
N ALA A 94 -5.79 -3.39 -15.73
CA ALA A 94 -6.04 -3.37 -17.19
C ALA A 94 -7.51 -3.71 -17.51
N GLY A 95 -8.10 -4.71 -16.85
CA GLY A 95 -9.51 -5.05 -16.97
C GLY A 95 -10.46 -3.94 -16.53
N ALA A 96 -9.99 -2.99 -15.69
CA ALA A 96 -10.73 -1.80 -15.28
C ALA A 96 -10.55 -0.60 -16.26
N GLY A 97 -9.79 -0.77 -17.35
CA GLY A 97 -9.63 0.22 -18.42
C GLY A 97 -8.43 1.14 -18.29
N ALA A 98 -7.42 0.77 -17.52
CA ALA A 98 -6.13 1.46 -17.50
C ALA A 98 -5.23 1.00 -18.65
N THR A 99 -4.29 1.88 -19.05
CA THR A 99 -3.10 1.50 -19.81
C THR A 99 -2.02 1.09 -18.82
N VAL A 100 -1.60 -0.18 -18.84
CA VAL A 100 -0.66 -0.72 -17.86
C VAL A 100 0.74 -0.81 -18.44
N LEU A 101 1.72 -0.23 -17.74
CA LEU A 101 3.13 -0.35 -18.06
C LEU A 101 3.74 -1.44 -17.18
N LEU A 102 4.10 -2.56 -17.81
CA LEU A 102 4.63 -3.75 -17.16
C LEU A 102 6.14 -3.66 -17.04
N VAL A 103 6.67 -3.54 -15.82
CA VAL A 103 8.11 -3.41 -15.59
C VAL A 103 8.65 -4.62 -14.83
N ALA A 104 9.62 -5.35 -15.42
CA ALA A 104 10.40 -6.41 -14.77
C ALA A 104 11.61 -6.77 -15.62
N ARG A 105 12.48 -7.67 -15.10
CA ARG A 105 13.70 -8.14 -15.80
C ARG A 105 13.43 -9.22 -16.87
N SER A 106 12.47 -10.10 -16.63
CA SER A 106 12.19 -11.28 -17.48
C SER A 106 11.24 -10.89 -18.60
N LEU A 107 11.78 -10.68 -19.79
CA LEU A 107 11.00 -10.24 -20.96
C LEU A 107 9.91 -11.28 -21.32
N ASP A 108 10.28 -12.58 -21.37
CA ASP A 108 9.38 -13.70 -21.65
C ASP A 108 8.13 -13.70 -20.78
N LYS A 109 8.31 -13.43 -19.47
CA LYS A 109 7.20 -13.39 -18.52
C LYS A 109 6.35 -12.11 -18.64
N LEU A 110 6.97 -11.01 -19.04
CA LEU A 110 6.25 -9.77 -19.32
C LEU A 110 5.39 -9.93 -20.58
N GLU A 111 5.92 -10.58 -21.63
CA GLU A 111 5.19 -10.91 -22.85
C GLU A 111 3.97 -11.76 -22.55
N ALA A 112 4.15 -12.86 -21.81
CA ALA A 112 3.02 -13.71 -21.38
C ALA A 112 1.97 -12.93 -20.57
N THR A 113 2.39 -12.03 -19.68
CA THR A 113 1.45 -11.18 -18.90
C THR A 113 0.71 -10.19 -19.83
N LYS A 114 1.40 -9.59 -20.79
CA LYS A 114 0.79 -8.70 -21.78
C LYS A 114 -0.23 -9.44 -22.65
N GLU A 115 0.11 -10.63 -23.13
CA GLU A 115 -0.81 -11.46 -23.92
C GLU A 115 -2.11 -11.76 -23.17
N GLU A 116 -2.02 -12.13 -21.86
CA GLU A 116 -3.21 -12.33 -21.03
C GLU A 116 -4.06 -11.06 -20.91
N ILE A 117 -3.42 -9.89 -20.72
CA ILE A 117 -4.12 -8.60 -20.64
C ILE A 117 -4.82 -8.27 -21.95
N VAL A 118 -4.13 -8.44 -23.07
CA VAL A 118 -4.69 -8.15 -24.41
C VAL A 118 -5.83 -9.11 -24.75
N ALA A 119 -5.68 -10.41 -24.43
CA ALA A 119 -6.74 -11.40 -24.60
C ALA A 119 -7.98 -11.06 -23.75
N GLY A 120 -7.81 -10.42 -22.60
CA GLY A 120 -8.90 -9.88 -21.77
C GLY A 120 -9.45 -8.53 -22.22
N GLY A 121 -9.01 -8.00 -23.38
CA GLY A 121 -9.44 -6.70 -23.93
C GLY A 121 -8.79 -5.48 -23.26
N GLY A 122 -7.76 -5.67 -22.44
CA GLY A 122 -7.00 -4.60 -21.80
C GLY A 122 -5.85 -4.07 -22.65
N THR A 123 -5.19 -3.01 -22.16
CA THR A 123 -4.03 -2.39 -22.82
C THR A 123 -2.80 -2.50 -21.93
N ALA A 124 -1.71 -3.04 -22.48
CA ALA A 124 -0.43 -3.14 -21.76
C ALA A 124 0.78 -2.90 -22.66
N HIS A 125 1.81 -2.25 -22.10
CA HIS A 125 3.11 -2.05 -22.72
C HIS A 125 4.20 -2.64 -21.81
N ILE A 126 5.26 -3.14 -22.42
CA ILE A 126 6.37 -3.79 -21.71
C ILE A 126 7.55 -2.83 -21.67
N HIS A 127 8.15 -2.72 -20.50
CA HIS A 127 9.41 -2.02 -20.27
C HIS A 127 10.34 -2.94 -19.47
N GLN A 128 11.28 -3.58 -20.17
CA GLN A 128 12.26 -4.42 -19.49
C GLN A 128 13.22 -3.53 -18.71
N CYS A 129 13.40 -3.82 -17.40
CA CYS A 129 14.26 -3.04 -16.53
C CYS A 129 14.73 -3.86 -15.32
N ASP A 130 16.03 -3.79 -15.00
CA ASP A 130 16.57 -4.24 -13.71
C ASP A 130 16.56 -3.07 -12.72
N LEU A 131 15.64 -3.10 -11.79
CA LEU A 131 15.51 -2.08 -10.74
C LEU A 131 16.66 -2.10 -9.70
N SER A 132 17.66 -2.97 -9.88
CA SER A 132 18.92 -2.91 -9.12
C SER A 132 19.98 -2.09 -9.82
N ASP A 133 19.74 -1.70 -11.07
CA ASP A 133 20.62 -0.88 -11.90
C ASP A 133 20.02 0.53 -12.06
N ILE A 134 20.77 1.54 -11.64
CA ILE A 134 20.31 2.94 -11.65
C ILE A 134 20.19 3.46 -13.08
N GLU A 135 21.16 3.14 -13.94
CA GLU A 135 21.19 3.60 -15.33
C GLU A 135 20.03 2.98 -16.13
N ASP A 136 19.72 1.70 -15.86
CA ASP A 136 18.59 1.03 -16.49
C ASP A 136 17.24 1.61 -16.06
N ILE A 137 17.11 2.04 -14.77
CA ILE A 137 15.92 2.75 -14.28
C ILE A 137 15.77 4.11 -15.00
N GLU A 138 16.85 4.86 -15.14
CA GLU A 138 16.83 6.17 -15.80
C GLU A 138 16.41 6.06 -17.26
N ARG A 139 17.05 5.14 -17.99
CA ARG A 139 16.71 4.82 -19.37
C ARG A 139 15.22 4.46 -19.52
N MET A 140 14.75 3.54 -18.70
CA MET A 140 13.35 3.09 -18.73
C MET A 140 12.38 4.23 -18.38
N ALA A 141 12.69 5.05 -17.39
CA ALA A 141 11.83 6.17 -17.02
C ALA A 141 11.75 7.24 -18.11
N GLU A 142 12.87 7.54 -18.78
CA GLU A 142 12.93 8.44 -19.94
C GLU A 142 12.10 7.89 -21.12
N GLU A 143 12.26 6.60 -21.41
CA GLU A 143 11.46 5.90 -22.43
C GLU A 143 9.95 6.01 -22.12
N VAL A 144 9.54 5.70 -20.89
CA VAL A 144 8.15 5.81 -20.45
C VAL A 144 7.60 7.22 -20.62
N LEU A 145 8.35 8.24 -20.19
CA LEU A 145 7.91 9.64 -20.29
C LEU A 145 7.87 10.11 -21.74
N THR A 146 8.77 9.64 -22.60
CA THR A 146 8.79 9.98 -24.03
C THR A 146 7.58 9.39 -24.75
N TYR A 147 7.28 8.12 -24.53
CA TYR A 147 6.19 7.43 -25.27
C TYR A 147 4.79 7.67 -24.69
N HIS A 148 4.68 7.79 -23.38
CA HIS A 148 3.38 7.90 -22.70
C HIS A 148 3.12 9.31 -22.13
N GLY A 149 4.13 10.18 -22.14
CA GLY A 149 4.05 11.56 -21.65
C GLY A 149 4.02 11.67 -20.12
N HIS A 150 3.46 10.68 -19.44
CA HIS A 150 3.32 10.69 -17.97
C HIS A 150 2.97 9.31 -17.40
N VAL A 151 3.05 9.23 -16.08
CA VAL A 151 2.49 8.12 -15.28
C VAL A 151 1.52 8.73 -14.26
N ASP A 152 0.29 8.24 -14.23
CA ASP A 152 -0.72 8.68 -13.24
C ASP A 152 -0.59 7.94 -11.92
N ILE A 153 -0.30 6.62 -11.99
CA ILE A 153 -0.17 5.77 -10.81
C ILE A 153 1.10 4.93 -10.94
N LEU A 154 1.97 5.02 -9.94
CA LEU A 154 3.17 4.18 -9.81
C LEU A 154 2.93 3.15 -8.70
N VAL A 155 3.04 1.86 -9.03
CA VAL A 155 3.03 0.75 -8.05
C VAL A 155 4.43 0.17 -7.91
N ASN A 156 5.14 0.58 -6.87
CA ASN A 156 6.43 0.00 -6.50
C ASN A 156 6.22 -1.32 -5.77
N ASN A 157 6.10 -2.40 -6.55
CA ASN A 157 5.87 -3.74 -6.04
C ASN A 157 7.11 -4.65 -6.15
N ALA A 158 8.02 -4.38 -7.08
CA ALA A 158 9.24 -5.17 -7.20
C ALA A 158 10.00 -5.24 -5.88
N GLY A 159 10.50 -6.43 -5.56
CA GLY A 159 11.23 -6.62 -4.32
C GLY A 159 11.80 -8.03 -4.19
N ARG A 160 12.65 -8.18 -3.21
CA ARG A 160 13.29 -9.44 -2.82
C ARG A 160 13.20 -9.61 -1.32
N SER A 161 12.89 -10.81 -0.87
CA SER A 161 12.96 -11.20 0.54
C SER A 161 14.10 -12.18 0.75
N ILE A 162 14.86 -12.01 1.82
CA ILE A 162 15.89 -12.93 2.28
C ILE A 162 15.58 -13.28 3.72
N ARG A 163 15.41 -14.59 3.99
CA ARG A 163 15.22 -15.13 5.32
C ARG A 163 16.51 -15.82 5.78
N ARG A 164 17.25 -15.19 6.68
CA ARG A 164 18.51 -15.67 7.24
C ARG A 164 18.73 -15.11 8.62
N SER A 165 19.13 -15.94 9.60
CA SER A 165 19.50 -15.45 10.93
C SER A 165 20.76 -14.60 10.86
N ILE A 166 20.91 -13.69 11.82
CA ILE A 166 22.11 -12.84 11.90
C ILE A 166 23.38 -13.69 12.10
N ALA A 167 23.27 -14.80 12.83
CA ALA A 167 24.36 -15.76 13.03
C ALA A 167 24.86 -16.42 11.75
N LEU A 168 24.06 -16.45 10.69
CA LEU A 168 24.43 -16.96 9.36
C LEU A 168 24.71 -15.83 8.37
N SER A 169 24.88 -14.60 8.82
CA SER A 169 25.00 -13.41 7.97
C SER A 169 26.33 -12.68 8.09
N TYR A 170 27.25 -13.14 8.94
CA TYR A 170 28.52 -12.45 9.20
C TYR A 170 29.41 -12.29 7.95
N ASP A 171 29.38 -13.26 7.07
CA ASP A 171 30.08 -13.28 5.77
C ASP A 171 29.15 -12.97 4.58
N ARG A 172 27.95 -12.49 4.84
CA ARG A 172 26.87 -12.33 3.84
C ARG A 172 26.41 -10.88 3.72
N TYR A 173 27.31 -9.92 3.86
CA TYR A 173 26.98 -8.50 3.77
C TYR A 173 26.26 -8.14 2.46
N HIS A 174 26.64 -8.80 1.36
CA HIS A 174 26.00 -8.63 0.05
C HIS A 174 24.48 -8.96 0.04
N ASP A 175 23.97 -9.73 1.04
CA ASP A 175 22.52 -9.95 1.17
C ASP A 175 21.81 -8.66 1.59
N PHE A 176 22.44 -7.81 2.39
CA PHE A 176 21.94 -6.48 2.77
C PHE A 176 22.02 -5.52 1.60
N GLU A 177 23.17 -5.43 0.92
CA GLU A 177 23.39 -4.56 -0.22
C GLU A 177 22.36 -4.79 -1.33
N ARG A 178 22.24 -6.03 -1.82
CA ARG A 178 21.31 -6.35 -2.91
C ARG A 178 19.85 -6.23 -2.52
N THR A 179 19.53 -6.34 -1.23
CA THR A 179 18.15 -6.17 -0.75
C THR A 179 17.80 -4.70 -0.65
N ILE A 180 18.69 -3.87 -0.09
CA ILE A 180 18.50 -2.43 -0.01
C ILE A 180 18.50 -1.77 -1.41
N GLN A 181 19.38 -2.24 -2.30
CA GLN A 181 19.47 -1.75 -3.67
C GLN A 181 18.14 -1.91 -4.42
N LEU A 182 17.56 -3.13 -4.39
CA LEU A 182 16.31 -3.38 -5.11
C LEU A 182 15.09 -2.79 -4.40
N ASN A 183 14.94 -3.04 -3.09
CA ASN A 183 13.69 -2.76 -2.37
C ASN A 183 13.54 -1.28 -1.99
N TYR A 184 14.65 -0.56 -1.89
CA TYR A 184 14.69 0.84 -1.46
C TYR A 184 15.27 1.76 -2.54
N LEU A 185 16.57 1.63 -2.85
CA LEU A 185 17.25 2.58 -3.75
C LEU A 185 16.64 2.58 -5.15
N GLY A 186 16.32 1.41 -5.70
CA GLY A 186 15.64 1.30 -7.00
C GLY A 186 14.25 1.94 -7.00
N ALA A 187 13.45 1.68 -5.96
CA ALA A 187 12.14 2.30 -5.82
C ALA A 187 12.25 3.84 -5.68
N VAL A 188 13.18 4.32 -4.86
CA VAL A 188 13.44 5.77 -4.70
C VAL A 188 13.88 6.39 -6.01
N ARG A 189 14.83 5.76 -6.74
CA ARG A 189 15.29 6.29 -8.03
C ARG A 189 14.16 6.42 -9.04
N LEU A 190 13.29 5.42 -9.13
CA LEU A 190 12.12 5.45 -10.01
C LEU A 190 11.13 6.55 -9.60
N ILE A 191 10.87 6.70 -8.31
CA ILE A 191 10.05 7.81 -7.80
C ILE A 191 10.64 9.15 -8.24
N LEU A 192 11.93 9.38 -7.99
CA LEU A 192 12.61 10.64 -8.34
C LEU A 192 12.60 10.93 -9.85
N ALA A 193 12.63 9.90 -10.69
CA ALA A 193 12.57 10.06 -12.15
C ALA A 193 11.17 10.46 -12.65
N LEU A 194 10.10 9.91 -12.03
CA LEU A 194 8.71 10.16 -12.46
C LEU A 194 8.04 11.35 -11.74
N LEU A 195 8.51 11.68 -10.54
CA LEU A 195 7.90 12.69 -9.67
C LEU A 195 7.83 14.10 -10.29
N PRO A 196 8.85 14.63 -11.02
CA PRO A 196 8.76 15.94 -11.64
C PRO A 196 7.56 16.08 -12.58
N ALA A 197 7.27 15.06 -13.39
CA ALA A 197 6.11 15.05 -14.29
C ALA A 197 4.78 15.01 -13.52
N MET A 198 4.70 14.25 -12.42
CA MET A 198 3.52 14.23 -11.55
C MET A 198 3.27 15.57 -10.88
N ARG A 199 4.33 16.22 -10.34
CA ARG A 199 4.27 17.54 -9.71
C ARG A 199 3.84 18.62 -10.68
N GLY A 200 4.43 18.65 -11.88
CA GLY A 200 4.10 19.62 -12.92
C GLY A 200 2.63 19.57 -13.35
N ARG A 201 2.03 18.37 -13.35
CA ARG A 201 0.61 18.13 -13.64
C ARG A 201 -0.30 18.32 -12.42
N LYS A 202 0.26 18.47 -11.22
CA LYS A 202 -0.47 18.44 -9.94
C LYS A 202 -1.38 17.22 -9.81
N GLN A 203 -0.91 16.08 -10.27
CA GLN A 203 -1.65 14.82 -10.28
C GLN A 203 -0.70 13.64 -10.27
N GLY A 204 -0.87 12.74 -9.31
CA GLY A 204 -0.12 11.50 -9.22
C GLY A 204 -0.53 10.65 -8.02
N HIS A 205 -0.27 9.35 -8.10
CA HIS A 205 -0.43 8.45 -6.96
C HIS A 205 0.71 7.43 -6.94
N ILE A 206 1.50 7.45 -5.88
CA ILE A 206 2.59 6.50 -5.64
C ILE A 206 2.14 5.50 -4.60
N ILE A 207 2.15 4.22 -4.95
CA ILE A 207 1.79 3.11 -4.07
C ILE A 207 3.03 2.25 -3.83
N ASN A 208 3.55 2.29 -2.60
CA ASN A 208 4.72 1.51 -2.20
C ASN A 208 4.29 0.23 -1.48
N ILE A 209 4.63 -0.93 -2.05
CA ILE A 209 4.37 -2.23 -1.42
C ILE A 209 5.46 -2.50 -0.40
N SER A 210 5.10 -2.28 0.85
CA SER A 210 5.89 -2.61 2.02
C SER A 210 5.54 -4.01 2.54
N SER A 211 5.72 -4.27 3.81
CA SER A 211 5.49 -5.57 4.42
C SER A 211 4.95 -5.42 5.84
N ILE A 212 4.07 -6.32 6.24
CA ILE A 212 3.71 -6.51 7.65
C ILE A 212 4.95 -6.74 8.53
N GLY A 213 6.05 -7.21 7.92
CA GLY A 213 7.33 -7.38 8.63
C GLY A 213 7.88 -6.11 9.23
N THR A 214 7.60 -4.92 8.66
CA THR A 214 8.03 -3.63 9.23
C THR A 214 7.28 -3.25 10.51
N GLN A 215 6.14 -3.89 10.74
CA GLN A 215 5.30 -3.69 11.93
C GLN A 215 5.51 -4.77 13.00
N THR A 216 5.81 -6.01 12.58
CA THR A 216 5.90 -7.19 13.46
C THR A 216 7.32 -7.63 13.77
N ASN A 217 8.33 -7.08 13.09
CA ASN A 217 9.76 -7.34 13.30
C ASN A 217 10.14 -8.83 13.36
N PRO A 218 9.71 -9.70 12.40
CA PRO A 218 9.94 -11.13 12.48
C PRO A 218 11.45 -11.45 12.44
N PRO A 219 11.95 -12.34 13.30
CA PRO A 219 13.36 -12.73 13.30
C PRO A 219 13.76 -13.36 11.96
N ARG A 220 15.04 -13.27 11.60
CA ARG A 220 15.66 -13.75 10.34
C ARG A 220 15.38 -12.90 9.10
N PHE A 221 14.71 -11.79 9.22
CA PHE A 221 14.40 -10.90 8.09
C PHE A 221 15.11 -9.55 8.17
N SER A 222 16.23 -9.45 8.89
CA SER A 222 16.90 -8.17 9.15
C SER A 222 17.19 -7.37 7.88
N ALA A 223 17.78 -7.95 6.83
CA ALA A 223 18.05 -7.26 5.57
C ALA A 223 16.74 -6.81 4.87
N TYR A 224 15.74 -7.70 4.82
CA TYR A 224 14.46 -7.42 4.16
C TYR A 224 13.67 -6.34 4.89
N VAL A 225 13.45 -6.51 6.20
CA VAL A 225 12.67 -5.57 7.01
C VAL A 225 13.33 -4.19 7.02
N ALA A 226 14.67 -4.12 7.18
CA ALA A 226 15.40 -2.87 7.12
C ALA A 226 15.17 -2.14 5.78
N SER A 227 15.21 -2.85 4.64
CA SER A 227 15.00 -2.25 3.32
C SER A 227 13.57 -1.71 3.13
N LYS A 228 12.55 -2.43 3.64
CA LYS A 228 11.15 -1.99 3.56
C LYS A 228 10.86 -0.85 4.55
N ALA A 229 11.45 -0.89 5.75
CA ALA A 229 11.34 0.19 6.74
C ALA A 229 11.98 1.50 6.23
N ALA A 230 13.09 1.40 5.49
CA ALA A 230 13.68 2.56 4.82
C ALA A 230 12.72 3.20 3.80
N LEU A 231 12.04 2.38 2.98
CA LEU A 231 11.03 2.85 2.02
C LEU A 231 9.81 3.47 2.75
N ASP A 232 9.37 2.87 3.85
CA ASP A 232 8.28 3.39 4.68
C ASP A 232 8.64 4.76 5.29
N ALA A 233 9.87 4.91 5.80
CA ALA A 233 10.35 6.17 6.34
C ALA A 233 10.44 7.25 5.26
N PHE A 234 11.06 6.95 4.11
CA PHE A 234 11.11 7.83 2.96
C PHE A 234 9.71 8.29 2.53
N SER A 235 8.77 7.34 2.41
CA SER A 235 7.40 7.62 2.03
C SER A 235 6.70 8.60 2.97
N ARG A 236 6.90 8.44 4.29
CA ARG A 236 6.31 9.35 5.30
C ARG A 236 6.87 10.76 5.19
N VAL A 237 8.17 10.88 4.96
CA VAL A 237 8.83 12.20 4.85
C VAL A 237 8.32 12.96 3.63
N ILE A 238 8.43 12.37 2.44
CA ILE A 238 8.08 13.06 1.19
C ILE A 238 6.57 13.32 1.05
N ALA A 239 5.73 12.54 1.73
CA ALA A 239 4.26 12.71 1.63
C ALA A 239 3.80 14.10 2.05
N SER A 240 4.45 14.72 3.04
CA SER A 240 4.14 16.09 3.47
C SER A 240 4.59 17.15 2.46
N GLU A 241 5.69 16.89 1.74
CA GLU A 241 6.23 17.79 0.72
C GLU A 241 5.37 17.82 -0.56
N LEU A 242 4.54 16.79 -0.77
CA LEU A 242 3.76 16.58 -1.99
C LEU A 242 2.29 16.99 -1.89
N VAL A 243 1.85 17.51 -0.74
CA VAL A 243 0.44 17.89 -0.49
C VAL A 243 -0.03 18.94 -1.49
N ASP A 244 0.72 20.00 -1.67
CA ASP A 244 0.36 21.12 -2.57
C ASP A 244 0.46 20.74 -4.05
N ASP A 245 1.25 19.72 -4.36
CA ASP A 245 1.38 19.16 -5.70
C ASP A 245 0.25 18.16 -6.04
N LYS A 246 -0.64 17.84 -5.08
CA LYS A 246 -1.71 16.85 -5.21
C LYS A 246 -1.21 15.47 -5.66
N VAL A 247 0.01 15.12 -5.28
CA VAL A 247 0.57 13.79 -5.48
C VAL A 247 0.33 12.98 -4.21
N HIS A 248 -0.49 11.94 -4.34
CA HIS A 248 -0.83 11.03 -3.23
C HIS A 248 0.24 9.97 -3.05
N LEU A 249 0.45 9.57 -1.81
CA LEU A 249 1.37 8.49 -1.49
C LEU A 249 0.70 7.52 -0.52
N THR A 250 0.67 6.24 -0.90
CA THR A 250 0.13 5.14 -0.10
C THR A 250 1.19 4.10 0.18
N THR A 251 1.37 3.73 1.44
CA THR A 251 2.19 2.58 1.84
C THR A 251 1.27 1.41 2.20
N ILE A 252 1.49 0.24 1.60
CA ILE A 252 0.74 -0.99 1.91
C ILE A 252 1.66 -1.95 2.66
N ASN A 253 1.43 -2.16 3.95
CA ASN A 253 2.11 -3.18 4.75
C ASN A 253 1.52 -4.55 4.41
N MET A 254 1.94 -5.10 3.27
CA MET A 254 1.39 -6.32 2.68
C MET A 254 1.56 -7.50 3.64
N PRO A 255 0.51 -8.28 3.92
CA PRO A 255 0.62 -9.54 4.66
C PRO A 255 1.38 -10.60 3.87
N LEU A 256 1.49 -11.82 4.41
CA LEU A 256 2.07 -12.93 3.67
C LEU A 256 1.19 -13.27 2.46
N VAL A 257 1.80 -13.33 1.27
CA VAL A 257 1.10 -13.62 0.01
C VAL A 257 1.71 -14.86 -0.64
N ARG A 258 0.88 -15.79 -1.10
CA ARG A 258 1.29 -17.02 -1.81
C ARG A 258 1.84 -16.68 -3.20
N THR A 259 3.14 -16.45 -3.25
CA THR A 259 3.86 -16.05 -4.48
C THR A 259 5.09 -16.93 -4.69
N PRO A 260 5.68 -16.95 -5.89
CA PRO A 260 6.96 -17.65 -6.12
C PRO A 260 8.08 -17.20 -5.18
N MET A 261 8.01 -16.00 -4.61
CA MET A 261 9.01 -15.49 -3.66
C MET A 261 9.07 -16.32 -2.37
N ILE A 262 7.94 -16.80 -1.88
CA ILE A 262 7.87 -17.57 -0.62
C ILE A 262 7.88 -19.09 -0.85
N ALA A 263 7.59 -19.55 -2.06
CA ALA A 263 7.47 -20.97 -2.41
C ALA A 263 8.67 -21.86 -1.98
N PRO A 264 9.93 -21.37 -1.99
CA PRO A 264 11.05 -22.18 -1.52
C PRO A 264 11.05 -22.50 -0.01
N THR A 265 10.20 -21.84 0.78
CA THR A 265 10.18 -21.98 2.25
C THR A 265 8.87 -22.60 2.71
N ARG A 266 8.82 -23.93 2.79
CA ARG A 266 7.61 -24.71 3.19
C ARG A 266 7.00 -24.30 4.52
N MET A 267 7.77 -23.73 5.42
CA MET A 267 7.27 -23.23 6.70
C MET A 267 6.09 -22.25 6.52
N TYR A 268 6.08 -21.48 5.42
CA TYR A 268 4.99 -20.53 5.16
C TYR A 268 3.63 -21.19 4.90
N ASP A 269 3.60 -22.49 4.56
CA ASP A 269 2.36 -23.23 4.36
C ASP A 269 1.54 -23.37 5.66
N MET A 270 2.18 -23.20 6.82
CA MET A 270 1.53 -23.27 8.13
C MET A 270 0.89 -21.94 8.54
N PHE A 271 1.32 -20.82 7.93
CA PHE A 271 0.82 -19.51 8.29
C PHE A 271 -0.33 -19.08 7.38
N PRO A 272 -1.29 -18.27 7.89
CA PRO A 272 -2.27 -17.64 7.04
C PRO A 272 -1.55 -16.79 5.99
N ALA A 273 -1.99 -16.92 4.75
CA ALA A 273 -1.46 -16.17 3.63
C ALA A 273 -2.57 -15.90 2.63
N ILE A 274 -2.60 -14.69 2.11
CA ILE A 274 -3.57 -14.30 1.07
C ILE A 274 -3.05 -14.70 -0.33
N THR A 275 -3.97 -14.72 -1.30
CA THR A 275 -3.62 -14.95 -2.70
C THR A 275 -3.07 -13.69 -3.37
N PRO A 276 -2.40 -13.79 -4.53
CA PRO A 276 -2.02 -12.62 -5.33
C PRO A 276 -3.21 -11.75 -5.74
N GLU A 277 -4.38 -12.35 -5.98
CA GLU A 277 -5.62 -11.68 -6.35
C GLU A 277 -6.19 -10.88 -5.19
N GLU A 278 -6.18 -11.42 -3.97
CA GLU A 278 -6.55 -10.70 -2.74
C GLU A 278 -5.59 -9.54 -2.46
N ALA A 279 -4.29 -9.72 -2.71
CA ALA A 279 -3.32 -8.63 -2.61
C ALA A 279 -3.57 -7.54 -3.66
N ALA A 280 -3.92 -7.93 -4.90
CA ALA A 280 -4.30 -6.99 -5.96
C ALA A 280 -5.59 -6.22 -5.60
N GLU A 281 -6.52 -6.84 -4.85
CA GLU A 281 -7.71 -6.16 -4.32
C GLU A 281 -7.34 -5.08 -3.30
N MET A 282 -6.38 -5.35 -2.42
CA MET A 282 -5.87 -4.32 -1.48
C MET A 282 -5.26 -3.13 -2.23
N ILE A 283 -4.50 -3.39 -3.31
CA ILE A 283 -3.91 -2.35 -4.15
C ILE A 283 -5.00 -1.57 -4.90
N ALA A 284 -6.01 -2.26 -5.44
CA ALA A 284 -7.15 -1.63 -6.11
C ALA A 284 -7.92 -0.71 -5.16
N LYS A 285 -8.21 -1.15 -3.94
CA LYS A 285 -8.83 -0.30 -2.89
C LYS A 285 -7.97 0.91 -2.55
N ALA A 286 -6.64 0.75 -2.55
CA ALA A 286 -5.72 1.88 -2.35
C ALA A 286 -5.78 2.88 -3.52
N MET A 287 -5.91 2.42 -4.76
CA MET A 287 -6.11 3.29 -5.93
C MET A 287 -7.40 4.10 -5.85
N ILE A 288 -8.47 3.49 -5.35
CA ILE A 288 -9.79 4.12 -5.19
C ILE A 288 -9.77 5.17 -4.07
N ASN A 289 -9.34 4.77 -2.88
CA ASN A 289 -9.51 5.55 -1.64
C ASN A 289 -8.30 6.42 -1.28
N ARG A 290 -7.14 6.18 -1.87
CA ARG A 290 -5.87 6.90 -1.65
C ARG A 290 -5.48 7.07 -0.17
N PRO A 291 -5.56 6.03 0.67
CA PRO A 291 -5.20 6.12 2.07
C PRO A 291 -3.68 6.36 2.22
N LYS A 292 -3.25 6.97 3.30
CA LYS A 292 -1.82 7.10 3.61
C LYS A 292 -1.16 5.75 3.91
N LYS A 293 -1.88 4.86 4.59
CA LYS A 293 -1.39 3.55 5.01
C LYS A 293 -2.50 2.51 4.89
N VAL A 294 -2.16 1.33 4.39
CA VAL A 294 -2.98 0.12 4.43
C VAL A 294 -2.21 -0.92 5.22
N ALA A 295 -2.80 -1.42 6.29
CA ALA A 295 -2.21 -2.42 7.15
C ALA A 295 -3.27 -3.38 7.70
N THR A 296 -2.84 -4.56 8.11
CA THR A 296 -3.71 -5.54 8.74
C THR A 296 -3.89 -5.24 10.23
N ARG A 297 -4.93 -5.81 10.84
CA ARG A 297 -5.14 -5.70 12.30
C ARG A 297 -3.96 -6.27 13.08
N LEU A 298 -3.42 -7.41 12.63
CA LEU A 298 -2.23 -8.02 13.24
C LEU A 298 -1.01 -7.11 13.13
N GLY A 299 -0.77 -6.50 11.98
CA GLY A 299 0.34 -5.57 11.78
C GLY A 299 0.24 -4.38 12.74
N ASN A 300 -0.92 -3.74 12.82
CA ASN A 300 -1.16 -2.62 13.71
C ASN A 300 -1.01 -3.01 15.19
N PHE A 301 -1.48 -4.20 15.57
CA PHE A 301 -1.27 -4.73 16.91
C PHE A 301 0.21 -4.96 17.23
N GLY A 302 0.98 -5.54 16.29
CA GLY A 302 2.42 -5.75 16.45
C GLY A 302 3.20 -4.44 16.62
N GLU A 303 2.85 -3.43 15.82
CA GLU A 303 3.43 -2.08 15.89
C GLU A 303 3.14 -1.43 17.27
N LEU A 304 1.89 -1.50 17.72
CA LEU A 304 1.49 -0.98 19.03
C LEU A 304 2.17 -1.73 20.18
N LEU A 305 2.21 -3.07 20.12
CA LEU A 305 2.87 -3.90 21.14
C LEU A 305 4.35 -3.54 21.27
N TYR A 306 5.05 -3.37 20.15
CA TYR A 306 6.45 -2.97 20.15
C TYR A 306 6.65 -1.56 20.71
N ALA A 307 5.77 -0.63 20.41
CA ALA A 307 5.84 0.74 20.92
C ALA A 307 5.63 0.83 22.44
N VAL A 308 4.72 0.03 23.00
CA VAL A 308 4.33 0.08 24.41
C VAL A 308 5.18 -0.88 25.27
N ALA A 309 5.50 -2.07 24.76
CA ALA A 309 6.16 -3.14 25.51
C ALA A 309 7.28 -3.82 24.70
N PRO A 310 8.36 -3.12 24.30
CA PRO A 310 9.38 -3.66 23.40
C PRO A 310 10.08 -4.91 23.96
N LYS A 311 10.38 -4.96 25.26
CA LYS A 311 11.01 -6.14 25.89
C LYS A 311 10.11 -7.38 25.88
N ALA A 312 8.79 -7.21 26.03
CA ALA A 312 7.84 -8.31 25.95
C ALA A 312 7.73 -8.80 24.49
N SER A 313 7.72 -7.87 23.53
CA SER A 313 7.77 -8.17 22.11
C SER A 313 9.03 -8.98 21.74
N ASP A 314 10.21 -8.57 22.22
CA ASP A 314 11.47 -9.29 21.98
C ASP A 314 11.44 -10.71 22.58
N SER A 315 10.86 -10.89 23.77
CA SER A 315 10.72 -12.23 24.38
C SER A 315 9.81 -13.15 23.55
N LEU A 316 8.70 -12.62 23.05
CA LEU A 316 7.78 -13.35 22.17
C LEU A 316 8.47 -13.74 20.86
N LEU A 317 9.14 -12.77 20.22
CA LEU A 317 9.87 -12.98 18.96
C LEU A 317 11.07 -13.94 19.14
N ASN A 318 11.73 -13.93 20.30
CA ASN A 318 12.78 -14.90 20.61
C ASN A 318 12.21 -16.33 20.72
N THR A 319 11.01 -16.49 21.27
CA THR A 319 10.31 -17.79 21.28
C THR A 319 10.04 -18.26 19.84
N ALA A 320 9.51 -17.39 18.99
CA ALA A 320 9.32 -17.67 17.56
C ALA A 320 10.66 -17.98 16.87
N TYR A 321 11.73 -17.27 17.21
CA TYR A 321 13.07 -17.54 16.68
C TYR A 321 13.55 -18.96 17.01
N LYS A 322 13.30 -19.47 18.20
CA LYS A 322 13.67 -20.84 18.61
C LYS A 322 12.80 -21.91 17.93
N LEU A 323 11.51 -21.64 17.78
CA LEU A 323 10.55 -22.59 17.19
C LEU A 323 10.72 -22.76 15.67
N PHE A 324 11.16 -21.71 14.94
CA PHE A 324 11.27 -21.71 13.48
C PHE A 324 12.72 -21.57 13.01
N PRO A 325 13.52 -22.64 12.97
CA PRO A 325 14.95 -22.59 12.62
C PRO A 325 15.20 -22.11 11.18
N ASP A 326 16.48 -21.86 10.87
CA ASP A 326 16.89 -21.52 9.52
C ASP A 326 16.66 -22.71 8.56
N SER A 327 16.20 -22.40 7.34
CA SER A 327 16.06 -23.40 6.27
C SER A 327 17.40 -23.93 5.80
N GLN A 328 17.43 -25.09 5.14
CA GLN A 328 18.65 -25.64 4.57
C GLN A 328 19.25 -24.71 3.50
N ALA A 329 18.41 -24.05 2.72
CA ALA A 329 18.84 -23.03 1.76
C ALA A 329 19.55 -21.86 2.46
N ALA A 330 19.07 -21.42 3.63
CA ALA A 330 19.74 -20.37 4.42
C ALA A 330 21.12 -20.81 4.91
N LYS A 331 21.33 -22.11 5.14
CA LYS A 331 22.60 -22.71 5.56
C LYS A 331 23.55 -23.03 4.39
N GLY A 332 23.18 -22.67 3.16
CA GLY A 332 23.99 -22.94 1.95
C GLY A 332 23.97 -24.38 1.47
N LYS A 333 23.13 -25.23 2.02
CA LYS A 333 22.99 -26.64 1.58
C LYS A 333 21.95 -26.67 0.46
N LYS A 334 22.42 -26.85 -0.77
CA LYS A 334 21.57 -27.07 -1.95
C LYS A 334 21.07 -28.51 -1.98
N ASP A 335 19.76 -28.67 -2.13
CA ASP A 335 19.01 -29.78 -2.71
C ASP A 335 18.94 -31.19 -2.05
N GLU A 336 19.65 -31.52 -0.99
CA GLU A 336 19.61 -32.92 -0.49
C GLU A 336 18.93 -33.12 0.88
N ALA A 337 18.64 -32.10 1.62
CA ALA A 337 17.96 -32.25 2.90
C ALA A 337 16.64 -31.52 2.90
N ARG A 338 15.54 -32.25 2.77
CA ARG A 338 14.19 -31.73 3.09
C ARG A 338 14.25 -31.05 4.45
N ASP A 339 13.74 -29.83 4.56
CA ASP A 339 13.56 -29.18 5.87
C ASP A 339 12.87 -30.17 6.81
N LYS A 340 13.40 -30.33 8.02
CA LYS A 340 12.78 -31.18 9.02
C LYS A 340 11.32 -30.76 9.22
N PRO A 341 10.40 -31.69 9.42
CA PRO A 341 9.02 -31.33 9.74
C PRO A 341 9.03 -30.41 10.94
N PRO A 342 8.12 -29.43 10.98
CA PRO A 342 8.00 -28.51 12.12
C PRO A 342 7.68 -29.26 13.40
N SER A 343 8.19 -28.78 14.53
CA SER A 343 7.86 -29.35 15.84
C SER A 343 6.38 -29.17 16.17
N THR A 344 5.85 -30.00 17.07
CA THR A 344 4.46 -29.89 17.54
C THR A 344 4.16 -28.50 18.12
N GLU A 345 5.14 -27.90 18.80
CA GLU A 345 5.03 -26.55 19.38
C GLU A 345 5.00 -25.48 18.29
N ALA A 346 5.77 -25.65 17.21
CA ALA A 346 5.75 -24.74 16.06
C ALA A 346 4.40 -24.80 15.33
N VAL A 347 3.82 -26.00 15.20
CA VAL A 347 2.49 -26.20 14.63
C VAL A 347 1.42 -25.57 15.52
N ALA A 348 1.50 -25.76 16.84
CA ALA A 348 0.57 -25.14 17.81
C ALA A 348 0.66 -23.59 17.76
N PHE A 349 1.90 -23.04 17.73
CA PHE A 349 2.10 -21.59 17.60
C PHE A 349 1.51 -21.05 16.29
N ALA A 350 1.73 -21.73 15.17
CA ALA A 350 1.15 -21.33 13.88
C ALA A 350 -0.40 -21.41 13.88
N HIS A 351 -0.98 -22.39 14.61
CA HIS A 351 -2.43 -22.51 14.76
C HIS A 351 -3.04 -21.36 15.56
N LEU A 352 -2.34 -20.80 16.54
CA LEU A 352 -2.80 -19.60 17.26
C LEU A 352 -2.93 -18.38 16.31
N MET A 353 -2.19 -18.41 15.21
CA MET A 353 -2.27 -17.37 14.17
C MET A 353 -3.39 -17.63 13.15
N LYS A 354 -3.93 -18.88 13.08
CA LYS A 354 -5.09 -19.23 12.24
C LYS A 354 -6.36 -18.66 12.89
N GLY A 355 -6.94 -17.66 12.30
CA GLY A 355 -8.13 -16.97 12.83
C GLY A 355 -7.89 -15.48 13.10
N VAL A 356 -6.63 -15.06 13.04
CA VAL A 356 -6.32 -13.64 12.93
C VAL A 356 -6.57 -13.27 11.47
N HIS A 357 -7.76 -12.76 11.20
CA HIS A 357 -8.12 -12.28 9.88
C HIS A 357 -7.30 -11.03 9.55
N TRP A 358 -6.75 -11.02 8.34
CA TRP A 358 -5.97 -9.93 7.76
C TRP A 358 -6.80 -8.65 7.58
#